data_d78c87e03140c152a0cf7c1038f01087
#
_entry.id   d78c87e03140c152a0cf7c1038f01087
#
_cell.length_a   1.000
_cell.length_b   1.000
_cell.length_c   1.000
_cell.angle_alpha   90.00
_cell.angle_beta   90.00
_cell.angle_gamma   90.00
#
_symmetry.space_group_name_H-M   'P 1'
#
loop_
_entity.id
_entity.type
_entity.pdbx_description
1 polymer ?
#
loop_
_entity_poly.entity_id
_entity_poly.type
_entity_poly.pdbx_seq_one_letter_code
_entity_poly.pdbx_strand_id
1 'polypeptide(L)'
;FDKKSLPTALHAEEILNFQSCLDNIINDSDISLLETASIHKICAIMYTSGTTGPSKGVLLPHGHFFSYAIISAEVAEFSDRDTQYICMPLFHINALSIQCFAALYAGMSVYCVERFSPNRWLSDVQISKATTTHLLGVMPEFVYSTEESKEDKNHSLRLVSAVPIGEWGKDFEKRFNIKFLQGFGMTESGMSFWASLNEETCVPGRAGYPVNELYEVRIANPENDEALPVNK
;
A
#
# COMPACT_ATOMS: atom_id res chain seq x y z
N PHE A 1 18.42 12.56 3.55
CA PHE A 1 18.99 12.70 2.20
C PHE A 1 20.27 13.53 2.31
N ASP A 2 21.41 12.95 1.98
CA ASP A 2 22.67 13.68 1.88
C ASP A 2 22.66 14.49 0.56
N LYS A 3 22.89 15.81 0.64
CA LYS A 3 22.96 16.70 -0.53
C LYS A 3 23.92 16.20 -1.64
N LYS A 4 24.88 15.34 -1.30
CA LYS A 4 25.85 14.77 -2.25
C LYS A 4 25.28 13.68 -3.16
N SER A 5 24.11 13.12 -2.82
CA SER A 5 23.48 12.04 -3.57
C SER A 5 22.35 12.50 -4.50
N LEU A 6 22.05 13.79 -4.55
CA LEU A 6 20.98 14.32 -5.39
C LEU A 6 21.48 14.59 -6.83
N PRO A 7 20.67 14.25 -7.85
CA PRO A 7 21.00 14.60 -9.23
C PRO A 7 21.13 16.12 -9.38
N THR A 8 22.16 16.56 -10.11
CA THR A 8 22.46 17.97 -10.39
C THR A 8 21.35 18.75 -11.14
N ALA A 9 20.27 18.07 -11.53
CA ALA A 9 19.17 18.62 -12.31
C ALA A 9 17.91 18.98 -11.48
N LEU A 10 17.93 18.83 -10.16
CA LEU A 10 16.81 19.27 -9.32
C LEU A 10 16.92 20.77 -9.07
N HIS A 11 16.15 21.56 -9.80
CA HIS A 11 15.91 22.98 -9.54
C HIS A 11 14.90 23.14 -8.39
N ALA A 12 15.26 22.68 -7.20
CA ALA A 12 14.48 23.01 -6.01
C ALA A 12 15.03 24.32 -5.42
N GLU A 13 14.17 25.25 -5.08
CA GLU A 13 14.55 26.53 -4.44
C GLU A 13 15.24 26.25 -3.10
N GLU A 14 14.81 25.20 -2.39
CA GLU A 14 15.40 24.78 -1.13
C GLU A 14 15.34 23.26 -0.98
N ILE A 15 16.47 22.67 -0.55
CA ILE A 15 16.55 21.26 -0.17
C ILE A 15 16.81 21.19 1.34
N LEU A 16 15.78 20.82 2.08
CA LEU A 16 15.87 20.67 3.52
C LEU A 16 16.39 19.28 3.91
N ASN A 17 17.30 19.24 4.86
CA ASN A 17 17.70 18.00 5.52
C ASN A 17 16.60 17.61 6.51
N PHE A 18 16.21 16.32 6.53
CA PHE A 18 15.17 15.82 7.43
C PHE A 18 15.46 16.16 8.91
N GLN A 19 16.71 16.04 9.37
CA GLN A 19 17.09 16.37 10.72
C GLN A 19 16.90 17.88 11.03
N SER A 20 17.30 18.75 10.11
CA SER A 20 17.06 20.19 10.29
C SER A 20 15.57 20.55 10.26
N CYS A 21 14.74 19.78 9.56
CA CYS A 21 13.29 19.95 9.64
C CYS A 21 12.76 19.55 11.03
N LEU A 22 13.24 18.44 11.60
CA LEU A 22 12.87 18.00 12.95
C LEU A 22 13.32 19.02 14.02
N ASP A 23 14.54 19.54 13.89
CA ASP A 23 15.10 20.52 14.82
C ASP A 23 14.33 21.86 14.79
N ASN A 24 13.68 22.14 13.67
CA ASN A 24 12.87 23.33 13.44
C ASN A 24 11.35 23.05 13.47
N ILE A 25 10.90 21.95 14.05
CA ILE A 25 9.45 21.76 14.30
C ILE A 25 9.02 22.86 15.26
N ILE A 26 8.47 23.89 14.65
CA ILE A 26 7.95 25.06 15.34
C ILE A 26 6.67 24.62 16.03
N ASN A 27 6.62 24.85 17.31
CA ASN A 27 5.42 24.76 18.10
C ASN A 27 4.29 25.46 17.38
N ASP A 28 3.27 24.66 17.07
CA ASP A 28 1.88 25.01 16.99
C ASP A 28 1.62 26.44 16.55
N SER A 29 1.47 26.71 15.26
CA SER A 29 0.83 28.00 15.06
C SER A 29 0.45 28.39 13.70
N ASP A 30 0.50 27.95 12.65
CA ASP A 30 -0.26 28.59 11.56
C ASP A 30 -0.84 27.61 10.54
N ILE A 31 -1.81 26.79 11.01
CA ILE A 31 -2.76 26.08 10.14
C ILE A 31 -3.47 27.06 9.18
N SER A 32 -3.56 28.35 9.56
CA SER A 32 -4.12 29.41 8.70
C SER A 32 -3.31 29.65 7.41
N LEU A 33 -2.03 29.24 7.37
CA LEU A 33 -1.17 29.37 6.20
C LEU A 33 -1.27 28.18 5.24
N LEU A 34 -1.99 27.09 5.62
CA LEU A 34 -2.19 25.96 4.75
C LEU A 34 -3.19 26.33 3.65
N GLU A 35 -2.73 26.35 2.42
CA GLU A 35 -3.63 26.45 1.26
C GLU A 35 -4.60 25.27 1.25
N THR A 36 -5.85 25.54 0.97
CA THR A 36 -6.84 24.50 0.72
C THR A 36 -6.40 23.68 -0.50
N ALA A 37 -6.09 22.42 -0.29
CA ALA A 37 -5.68 21.53 -1.37
C ALA A 37 -6.87 21.26 -2.30
N SER A 38 -6.68 21.50 -3.61
CA SER A 38 -7.65 21.07 -4.61
C SER A 38 -7.38 19.61 -5.00
N ILE A 39 -8.44 18.83 -5.17
CA ILE A 39 -8.35 17.43 -5.62
C ILE A 39 -7.63 17.27 -6.97
N HIS A 40 -7.59 18.34 -7.77
CA HIS A 40 -6.95 18.36 -9.09
C HIS A 40 -5.48 18.80 -9.08
N LYS A 41 -5.00 19.43 -8.00
CA LYS A 41 -3.58 19.81 -7.87
C LYS A 41 -2.72 18.55 -7.70
N ILE A 42 -1.56 18.53 -8.37
CA ILE A 42 -0.56 17.47 -8.22
C ILE A 42 0.07 17.57 -6.83
N CYS A 43 0.04 16.47 -6.09
CA CYS A 43 0.66 16.37 -4.77
C CYS A 43 1.91 15.48 -4.75
N ALA A 44 2.05 14.57 -5.71
CA ALA A 44 3.19 13.69 -5.79
C ALA A 44 3.54 13.31 -7.22
N ILE A 45 4.82 12.97 -7.43
CA ILE A 45 5.30 12.32 -8.66
C ILE A 45 5.94 11.01 -8.21
N MET A 46 5.39 9.89 -8.64
CA MET A 46 5.91 8.57 -8.30
C MET A 46 6.44 7.87 -9.54
N TYR A 47 7.65 7.33 -9.43
CA TYR A 47 8.30 6.66 -10.54
C TYR A 47 7.93 5.18 -10.57
N THR A 48 7.52 4.71 -11.75
CA THR A 48 7.26 3.30 -12.03
C THR A 48 8.36 2.74 -12.92
N SER A 49 8.72 1.48 -12.67
CA SER A 49 9.83 0.82 -13.39
C SER A 49 9.50 0.42 -14.82
N GLY A 50 8.37 0.78 -15.37
CA GLY A 50 7.93 0.48 -16.73
C GLY A 50 8.49 -0.84 -17.34
N THR A 51 7.69 -1.61 -18.04
CA THR A 51 8.14 -2.88 -18.66
C THR A 51 9.07 -2.65 -19.88
N THR A 52 9.11 -1.43 -20.40
CA THR A 52 9.81 -1.10 -21.66
C THR A 52 10.51 0.26 -21.57
N GLY A 53 11.72 0.31 -20.98
CA GLY A 53 12.54 1.51 -21.01
C GLY A 53 12.77 2.17 -19.64
N PRO A 54 13.25 3.44 -19.61
CA PRO A 54 13.55 4.13 -18.37
C PRO A 54 12.29 4.37 -17.52
N SER A 55 12.48 4.50 -16.19
CA SER A 55 11.40 4.80 -15.25
C SER A 55 10.61 6.03 -15.67
N LYS A 56 9.29 5.96 -15.52
CA LYS A 56 8.37 7.04 -15.86
C LYS A 56 7.76 7.63 -14.59
N GLY A 57 7.68 8.97 -14.54
CA GLY A 57 7.04 9.68 -13.43
C GLY A 57 5.53 9.77 -13.64
N VAL A 58 4.76 9.22 -12.72
CA VAL A 58 3.30 9.33 -12.69
C VAL A 58 2.92 10.54 -11.87
N LEU A 59 2.20 11.47 -12.47
CA LEU A 59 1.67 12.66 -11.80
C LEU A 59 0.41 12.29 -11.02
N LEU A 60 0.44 12.45 -9.72
CA LEU A 60 -0.66 12.09 -8.84
C LEU A 60 -1.34 13.35 -8.28
N PRO A 61 -2.56 13.68 -8.75
CA PRO A 61 -3.39 14.68 -8.09
C PRO A 61 -3.79 14.23 -6.68
N HIS A 62 -4.09 15.19 -5.79
CA HIS A 62 -4.57 14.89 -4.45
C HIS A 62 -5.75 13.90 -4.46
N GLY A 63 -6.74 14.08 -5.34
CA GLY A 63 -7.89 13.18 -5.42
C GLY A 63 -7.49 11.74 -5.73
N HIS A 64 -6.60 11.54 -6.71
CA HIS A 64 -6.10 10.20 -7.05
C HIS A 64 -5.26 9.61 -5.92
N PHE A 65 -4.34 10.39 -5.35
CA PHE A 65 -3.48 9.94 -4.26
C PHE A 65 -4.28 9.53 -3.02
N PHE A 66 -5.25 10.35 -2.61
CA PHE A 66 -6.08 10.06 -1.43
C PHE A 66 -7.13 8.96 -1.67
N SER A 67 -7.57 8.73 -2.91
CA SER A 67 -8.50 7.64 -3.21
C SER A 67 -7.96 6.28 -2.79
N TYR A 68 -6.66 6.03 -2.94
CA TYR A 68 -6.01 4.81 -2.45
C TYR A 68 -6.16 4.64 -0.94
N ALA A 69 -5.92 5.72 -0.19
CA ALA A 69 -5.98 5.69 1.26
C ALA A 69 -7.40 5.42 1.77
N ILE A 70 -8.37 6.13 1.21
CA ILE A 70 -9.79 6.02 1.60
C ILE A 70 -10.30 4.62 1.26
N ILE A 71 -10.14 4.17 0.02
CA ILE A 71 -10.59 2.83 -0.43
C ILE A 71 -9.96 1.73 0.44
N SER A 72 -8.65 1.84 0.70
CA SER A 72 -7.95 0.85 1.52
C SER A 72 -8.51 0.80 2.94
N ALA A 73 -8.74 1.96 3.56
CA ALA A 73 -9.27 2.05 4.91
C ALA A 73 -10.69 1.48 5.01
N GLU A 74 -11.55 1.79 4.05
CA GLU A 74 -12.94 1.31 4.02
C GLU A 74 -13.02 -0.19 3.75
N VAL A 75 -12.32 -0.69 2.73
CA VAL A 75 -12.35 -2.12 2.36
C VAL A 75 -11.72 -3.01 3.42
N ALA A 76 -10.66 -2.55 4.09
CA ALA A 76 -9.99 -3.28 5.16
C ALA A 76 -10.63 -3.06 6.55
N GLU A 77 -11.69 -2.24 6.62
CA GLU A 77 -12.39 -1.87 7.86
C GLU A 77 -11.40 -1.39 8.93
N PHE A 78 -10.53 -0.44 8.54
CA PHE A 78 -9.53 0.12 9.44
C PHE A 78 -10.18 1.00 10.52
N SER A 79 -9.58 0.98 11.70
CA SER A 79 -10.02 1.78 12.85
C SER A 79 -8.83 2.30 13.66
N ASP A 80 -9.07 3.23 14.56
CA ASP A 80 -8.10 3.81 15.50
C ASP A 80 -7.45 2.77 16.45
N ARG A 81 -8.02 1.57 16.52
CA ARG A 81 -7.48 0.44 17.30
C ARG A 81 -6.46 -0.40 16.54
N ASP A 82 -6.33 -0.15 15.24
CA ASP A 82 -5.41 -0.90 14.40
C ASP A 82 -3.99 -0.31 14.43
N THR A 83 -3.02 -1.17 14.19
CA THR A 83 -1.62 -0.79 13.97
C THR A 83 -1.16 -1.35 12.64
N GLN A 84 -0.72 -0.47 11.74
CA GLN A 84 -0.20 -0.82 10.43
C GLN A 84 1.31 -1.10 10.50
N TYR A 85 1.74 -2.30 10.16
CA TYR A 85 3.16 -2.62 9.94
C TYR A 85 3.54 -2.36 8.49
N ILE A 86 4.49 -1.45 8.26
CA ILE A 86 4.97 -1.06 6.93
C ILE A 86 6.41 -1.53 6.75
N CYS A 87 6.60 -2.49 5.86
CA CYS A 87 7.91 -3.04 5.51
C CYS A 87 8.32 -2.77 4.05
N MET A 88 7.51 -2.02 3.33
CA MET A 88 7.79 -1.58 1.97
C MET A 88 8.35 -0.16 1.95
N PRO A 89 9.16 0.18 0.93
CA PRO A 89 9.70 1.53 0.79
C PRO A 89 8.61 2.59 0.63
N LEU A 90 8.68 3.70 1.38
CA LEU A 90 7.72 4.80 1.32
C LEU A 90 7.71 5.57 -0.02
N PHE A 91 8.68 5.33 -0.90
CA PHE A 91 8.63 5.86 -2.26
C PHE A 91 7.70 5.06 -3.19
N HIS A 92 7.14 3.95 -2.73
CA HIS A 92 6.14 3.16 -3.47
C HIS A 92 4.73 3.55 -3.01
N ILE A 93 3.78 3.68 -3.97
CA ILE A 93 2.40 4.10 -3.70
C ILE A 93 1.72 3.22 -2.65
N ASN A 94 2.01 1.93 -2.63
CA ASN A 94 1.44 1.01 -1.65
C ASN A 94 1.83 1.41 -0.22
N ALA A 95 3.12 1.61 0.06
CA ALA A 95 3.57 1.98 1.41
C ALA A 95 3.10 3.39 1.80
N LEU A 96 3.23 4.36 0.89
CA LEU A 96 2.93 5.74 1.21
C LEU A 96 1.41 6.00 1.31
N SER A 97 0.65 5.71 0.25
CA SER A 97 -0.77 6.04 0.24
C SER A 97 -1.66 4.94 0.80
N ILE A 98 -1.53 3.70 0.29
CA ILE A 98 -2.43 2.59 0.67
C ILE A 98 -2.24 2.17 2.13
N GLN A 99 -1.05 2.36 2.71
CA GLN A 99 -0.77 2.01 4.10
C GLN A 99 -0.67 3.25 5.00
N CYS A 100 0.32 4.13 4.76
CA CYS A 100 0.61 5.24 5.68
C CYS A 100 -0.53 6.27 5.71
N PHE A 101 -1.01 6.75 4.55
CA PHE A 101 -2.11 7.70 4.51
C PHE A 101 -3.47 7.08 4.87
N ALA A 102 -3.68 5.80 4.58
CA ALA A 102 -4.86 5.08 5.07
C ALA A 102 -4.86 4.99 6.61
N ALA A 103 -3.70 4.74 7.20
CA ALA A 103 -3.55 4.74 8.66
C ALA A 103 -3.83 6.12 9.25
N LEU A 104 -3.32 7.20 8.64
CA LEU A 104 -3.63 8.57 9.05
C LEU A 104 -5.14 8.88 8.94
N TYR A 105 -5.77 8.48 7.84
CA TYR A 105 -7.20 8.67 7.62
C TYR A 105 -8.05 7.95 8.66
N ALA A 106 -7.69 6.73 9.05
CA ALA A 106 -8.41 5.92 10.03
C ALA A 106 -7.97 6.16 11.50
N GLY A 107 -6.98 7.05 11.74
CA GLY A 107 -6.46 7.32 13.09
C GLY A 107 -5.62 6.19 13.69
N MET A 108 -5.05 5.33 12.86
CA MET A 108 -4.27 4.17 13.28
C MET A 108 -2.86 4.55 13.75
N SER A 109 -2.24 3.64 14.51
CA SER A 109 -0.79 3.66 14.71
C SER A 109 -0.04 3.06 13.50
N VAL A 110 1.20 3.52 13.28
CA VAL A 110 2.07 3.03 12.22
C VAL A 110 3.41 2.59 12.77
N TYR A 111 3.87 1.42 12.38
CA TYR A 111 5.21 0.91 12.66
C TYR A 111 5.95 0.65 11.36
N CYS A 112 6.96 1.47 11.06
CA CYS A 112 7.75 1.37 9.84
C CYS A 112 9.10 0.72 10.12
N VAL A 113 9.54 -0.15 9.23
CA VAL A 113 10.90 -0.69 9.22
C VAL A 113 11.64 -0.25 7.97
N GLU A 114 12.97 -0.14 8.06
CA GLU A 114 13.81 0.33 6.97
C GLU A 114 13.72 -0.56 5.72
N ARG A 115 13.63 -1.89 5.96
CA ARG A 115 13.54 -2.89 4.89
C ARG A 115 12.84 -4.16 5.34
N PHE A 116 12.18 -4.82 4.41
CA PHE A 116 11.62 -6.15 4.59
C PHE A 116 12.71 -7.20 4.85
N SER A 117 12.42 -8.10 5.79
CA SER A 117 13.20 -9.32 6.03
C SER A 117 12.25 -10.45 6.40
N PRO A 118 12.18 -11.55 5.64
CA PRO A 118 11.27 -12.65 5.95
C PRO A 118 11.58 -13.29 7.32
N ASN A 119 12.86 -13.38 7.69
CA ASN A 119 13.29 -13.94 8.98
C ASN A 119 12.98 -13.05 10.19
N ARG A 120 12.76 -11.75 9.97
CA ARG A 120 12.40 -10.80 11.03
C ARG A 120 10.92 -10.44 11.04
N TRP A 121 10.21 -10.73 9.98
CA TRP A 121 8.83 -10.29 9.79
C TRP A 121 7.93 -10.63 10.97
N LEU A 122 7.97 -11.89 11.43
CA LEU A 122 7.15 -12.32 12.56
C LEU A 122 7.51 -11.59 13.86
N SER A 123 8.80 -11.47 14.17
CA SER A 123 9.25 -10.74 15.36
C SER A 123 8.91 -9.25 15.31
N ASP A 124 9.04 -8.62 14.14
CA ASP A 124 8.69 -7.21 13.94
C ASP A 124 7.17 -6.98 14.13
N VAL A 125 6.35 -7.91 13.62
CA VAL A 125 4.89 -7.91 13.81
C VAL A 125 4.51 -8.09 15.28
N GLN A 126 5.18 -8.98 16.00
CA GLN A 126 4.96 -9.21 17.44
C GLN A 126 5.32 -7.96 18.25
N ILE A 127 6.52 -7.39 18.03
CA ILE A 127 7.02 -6.20 18.73
C ILE A 127 6.11 -4.99 18.49
N SER A 128 5.70 -4.77 17.25
CA SER A 128 4.83 -3.65 16.88
C SER A 128 3.38 -3.83 17.32
N LYS A 129 2.97 -5.04 17.69
CA LYS A 129 1.57 -5.43 17.92
C LYS A 129 0.68 -5.10 16.71
N ALA A 130 1.25 -5.19 15.52
CA ALA A 130 0.55 -4.87 14.30
C ALA A 130 -0.69 -5.76 14.12
N THR A 131 -1.76 -5.14 13.64
CA THR A 131 -3.02 -5.81 13.31
C THR A 131 -3.20 -5.98 11.81
N THR A 132 -2.49 -5.16 11.02
CA THR A 132 -2.55 -5.19 9.56
C THR A 132 -1.17 -4.97 8.94
N THR A 133 -0.96 -5.53 7.75
CA THR A 133 0.24 -5.29 6.93
C THR A 133 -0.02 -5.59 5.46
N HIS A 134 0.93 -5.19 4.60
CA HIS A 134 0.93 -5.55 3.19
C HIS A 134 2.19 -6.33 2.81
N LEU A 135 2.00 -7.39 2.03
CA LEU A 135 3.07 -8.19 1.45
C LEU A 135 2.83 -8.30 -0.06
N LEU A 136 3.73 -7.75 -0.87
CA LEU A 136 3.58 -7.71 -2.32
C LEU A 136 4.60 -8.59 -3.06
N GLY A 137 4.20 -9.05 -4.24
CA GLY A 137 5.04 -9.88 -5.10
C GLY A 137 5.43 -11.17 -4.40
N VAL A 138 6.73 -11.40 -4.27
CA VAL A 138 7.29 -12.62 -3.65
C VAL A 138 7.41 -12.57 -2.12
N MET A 139 7.09 -11.43 -1.50
CA MET A 139 7.26 -11.26 -0.05
C MET A 139 6.48 -12.28 0.78
N PRO A 140 5.17 -12.52 0.51
CA PRO A 140 4.43 -13.50 1.30
C PRO A 140 4.97 -14.92 1.11
N GLU A 141 5.45 -15.26 -0.08
CA GLU A 141 6.07 -16.56 -0.34
C GLU A 141 7.38 -16.75 0.45
N PHE A 142 8.19 -15.71 0.57
CA PHE A 142 9.38 -15.72 1.40
C PHE A 142 9.06 -15.92 2.89
N VAL A 143 7.99 -15.25 3.39
CA VAL A 143 7.53 -15.47 4.76
C VAL A 143 7.02 -16.91 4.94
N TYR A 144 6.24 -17.42 3.98
CA TYR A 144 5.72 -18.78 4.03
C TYR A 144 6.82 -19.85 4.02
N SER A 145 7.93 -19.56 3.31
CA SER A 145 9.09 -20.46 3.21
C SER A 145 9.97 -20.47 4.46
N THR A 146 9.70 -19.64 5.47
CA THR A 146 10.43 -19.72 6.76
C THR A 146 10.05 -20.98 7.53
N GLU A 147 10.92 -21.42 8.45
CA GLU A 147 10.65 -22.57 9.30
C GLU A 147 9.40 -22.34 10.14
N GLU A 148 8.51 -23.34 10.21
CA GLU A 148 7.31 -23.28 11.03
C GLU A 148 7.66 -23.29 12.52
N SER A 149 6.94 -22.48 13.29
CA SER A 149 7.15 -22.29 14.71
C SER A 149 5.83 -22.30 15.47
N LYS A 150 5.89 -22.64 16.75
CA LYS A 150 4.76 -22.49 17.67
C LYS A 150 4.36 -21.03 17.86
N GLU A 151 5.28 -20.11 17.58
CA GLU A 151 5.08 -18.65 17.67
C GLU A 151 4.37 -18.05 16.46
N ASP A 152 4.17 -18.82 15.38
CA ASP A 152 3.56 -18.32 14.14
C ASP A 152 2.16 -17.72 14.32
N LYS A 153 1.45 -18.11 15.37
CA LYS A 153 0.13 -17.59 15.75
C LYS A 153 0.15 -16.62 16.93
N ASN A 154 1.31 -16.36 17.51
CA ASN A 154 1.45 -15.52 18.68
C ASN A 154 1.64 -14.04 18.29
N HIS A 155 0.62 -13.44 17.69
CA HIS A 155 0.64 -12.04 17.26
C HIS A 155 -0.79 -11.48 17.17
N SER A 156 -0.90 -10.18 16.87
CA SER A 156 -2.19 -9.46 16.76
C SER A 156 -2.67 -9.29 15.32
N LEU A 157 -1.94 -9.76 14.30
CA LEU A 157 -2.35 -9.62 12.90
C LEU A 157 -3.71 -10.28 12.67
N ARG A 158 -4.63 -9.52 12.09
CA ARG A 158 -5.94 -9.99 11.61
C ARG A 158 -6.00 -10.04 10.09
N LEU A 159 -5.26 -9.15 9.42
CA LEU A 159 -5.36 -8.93 7.99
C LEU A 159 -3.98 -8.72 7.36
N VAL A 160 -3.73 -9.40 6.25
CA VAL A 160 -2.57 -9.20 5.39
C VAL A 160 -3.05 -8.91 3.98
N SER A 161 -2.85 -7.70 3.47
CA SER A 161 -3.09 -7.43 2.05
C SER A 161 -1.94 -7.99 1.23
N ALA A 162 -2.25 -8.87 0.27
CA ALA A 162 -1.21 -9.49 -0.55
C ALA A 162 -1.64 -9.66 -2.01
N VAL A 163 -0.70 -9.44 -2.93
CA VAL A 163 -0.87 -9.59 -4.37
C VAL A 163 0.48 -9.93 -5.01
N PRO A 164 0.57 -11.00 -5.82
CA PRO A 164 -0.40 -12.08 -6.00
C PRO A 164 -0.42 -13.03 -4.81
N ILE A 165 -1.47 -13.84 -4.70
CA ILE A 165 -1.52 -14.98 -3.78
C ILE A 165 -1.48 -16.26 -4.61
N GLY A 166 -0.56 -17.15 -4.26
CA GLY A 166 -0.41 -18.47 -4.87
C GLY A 166 -1.28 -19.54 -4.21
N GLU A 167 -1.17 -20.78 -4.67
CA GLU A 167 -1.91 -21.94 -4.11
C GLU A 167 -1.64 -22.16 -2.62
N TRP A 168 -0.48 -21.73 -2.12
CA TRP A 168 -0.10 -21.77 -0.70
C TRP A 168 -0.90 -20.80 0.21
N GLY A 169 -1.71 -19.93 -0.36
CA GLY A 169 -2.36 -18.84 0.37
C GLY A 169 -3.23 -19.32 1.52
N LYS A 170 -4.04 -20.37 1.32
CA LYS A 170 -4.90 -20.95 2.37
C LYS A 170 -4.08 -21.58 3.51
N ASP A 171 -2.96 -22.19 3.20
CA ASP A 171 -2.08 -22.77 4.20
C ASP A 171 -1.35 -21.67 4.99
N PHE A 172 -1.00 -20.55 4.34
CA PHE A 172 -0.48 -19.37 5.01
C PHE A 172 -1.50 -18.78 6.01
N GLU A 173 -2.75 -18.58 5.58
CA GLU A 173 -3.83 -18.09 6.46
C GLU A 173 -3.98 -18.98 7.70
N LYS A 174 -3.96 -20.30 7.50
CA LYS A 174 -4.06 -21.29 8.58
C LYS A 174 -2.83 -21.29 9.49
N ARG A 175 -1.61 -21.21 8.91
CA ARG A 175 -0.35 -21.19 9.64
C ARG A 175 -0.27 -19.99 10.57
N PHE A 176 -0.53 -18.79 10.06
CA PHE A 176 -0.43 -17.54 10.81
C PHE A 176 -1.76 -17.09 11.44
N ASN A 177 -2.86 -17.80 11.25
CA ASN A 177 -4.19 -17.42 11.74
C ASN A 177 -4.57 -15.97 11.35
N ILE A 178 -4.37 -15.63 10.11
CA ILE A 178 -4.70 -14.33 9.51
C ILE A 178 -5.70 -14.50 8.37
N LYS A 179 -6.20 -13.40 7.84
CA LYS A 179 -6.99 -13.35 6.62
C LYS A 179 -6.24 -12.57 5.55
N PHE A 180 -6.20 -13.08 4.32
CA PHE A 180 -5.70 -12.32 3.20
C PHE A 180 -6.76 -11.39 2.62
N LEU A 181 -6.35 -10.19 2.23
CA LEU A 181 -7.13 -9.26 1.43
C LEU A 181 -6.41 -9.07 0.10
N GLN A 182 -7.06 -9.49 -0.98
CA GLN A 182 -6.54 -9.35 -2.33
C GLN A 182 -7.10 -8.08 -2.99
N GLY A 183 -6.32 -7.49 -3.87
CA GLY A 183 -6.74 -6.35 -4.66
C GLY A 183 -5.90 -6.24 -5.93
N PHE A 184 -6.28 -5.35 -6.82
CA PHE A 184 -5.49 -5.00 -8.00
C PHE A 184 -5.56 -3.50 -8.24
N GLY A 185 -4.39 -2.95 -8.53
CA GLY A 185 -4.24 -1.55 -8.88
C GLY A 185 -2.86 -1.25 -9.44
N MET A 186 -2.72 -0.09 -10.03
CA MET A 186 -1.45 0.43 -10.55
C MET A 186 -1.30 1.89 -10.12
N THR A 187 -0.09 2.38 -10.03
CA THR A 187 0.17 3.79 -9.71
C THR A 187 -0.59 4.74 -10.64
N GLU A 188 -0.77 4.35 -11.89
CA GLU A 188 -1.45 5.12 -12.93
C GLU A 188 -2.98 5.09 -12.82
N SER A 189 -3.57 3.94 -12.42
CA SER A 189 -5.03 3.72 -12.49
C SER A 189 -5.76 3.74 -11.16
N GLY A 190 -5.05 3.71 -10.04
CA GLY A 190 -5.68 3.56 -8.73
C GLY A 190 -5.90 2.10 -8.33
N MET A 191 -6.58 1.91 -7.20
CA MET A 191 -7.00 0.59 -6.71
C MET A 191 -8.40 0.28 -7.25
N SER A 192 -8.44 -0.35 -8.41
CA SER A 192 -9.69 -0.59 -9.12
C SER A 192 -10.43 -1.86 -8.69
N PHE A 193 -9.75 -2.79 -8.01
CA PHE A 193 -10.35 -4.03 -7.52
C PHE A 193 -9.93 -4.35 -6.10
N TRP A 194 -10.87 -4.85 -5.30
CA TRP A 194 -10.65 -5.43 -3.99
C TRP A 194 -11.53 -6.65 -3.75
N ALA A 195 -11.02 -7.64 -3.01
CA ALA A 195 -11.83 -8.71 -2.48
C ALA A 195 -12.67 -8.20 -1.29
N SER A 196 -13.82 -8.81 -1.05
CA SER A 196 -14.62 -8.53 0.14
C SER A 196 -14.08 -9.29 1.35
N LEU A 197 -14.06 -8.64 2.53
CA LEU A 197 -13.72 -9.31 3.79
C LEU A 197 -14.77 -10.38 4.18
N ASN A 198 -15.99 -10.30 3.67
CA ASN A 198 -17.08 -11.21 3.98
C ASN A 198 -17.07 -12.48 3.11
N GLU A 199 -16.18 -12.57 2.14
CA GLU A 199 -16.07 -13.71 1.24
C GLU A 199 -14.81 -14.52 1.49
N GLU A 200 -14.67 -15.66 0.79
CA GLU A 200 -13.42 -16.40 0.74
C GLU A 200 -12.36 -15.52 0.06
N THR A 201 -11.46 -14.94 0.86
CA THR A 201 -10.53 -13.91 0.41
C THR A 201 -9.34 -14.48 -0.35
N CYS A 202 -8.92 -15.70 0.01
CA CYS A 202 -7.74 -16.32 -0.59
C CYS A 202 -8.14 -17.20 -1.78
N VAL A 203 -8.23 -16.59 -2.98
CA VAL A 203 -8.46 -17.30 -4.24
C VAL A 203 -7.32 -16.99 -5.19
N PRO A 204 -6.44 -17.97 -5.52
CA PRO A 204 -5.34 -17.75 -6.45
C PRO A 204 -5.79 -17.14 -7.79
N GLY A 205 -5.04 -16.14 -8.26
CA GLY A 205 -5.31 -15.47 -9.54
C GLY A 205 -6.51 -14.51 -9.55
N ARG A 206 -7.22 -14.33 -8.44
CA ARG A 206 -8.35 -13.41 -8.37
C ARG A 206 -7.87 -11.99 -8.04
N ALA A 207 -8.42 -10.99 -8.75
CA ALA A 207 -8.16 -9.57 -8.48
C ALA A 207 -9.13 -8.97 -7.45
N GLY A 208 -10.29 -9.58 -7.24
CA GLY A 208 -11.39 -9.03 -6.45
C GLY A 208 -12.55 -8.52 -7.29
N TYR A 209 -13.35 -7.63 -6.73
CA TYR A 209 -14.47 -6.97 -7.39
C TYR A 209 -14.13 -5.52 -7.71
N PRO A 210 -14.70 -4.95 -8.79
CA PRO A 210 -14.54 -3.54 -9.09
C PRO A 210 -15.02 -2.65 -7.95
N VAL A 211 -14.30 -1.58 -7.70
CA VAL A 211 -14.75 -0.48 -6.82
C VAL A 211 -15.68 0.41 -7.64
N ASN A 212 -16.95 -0.02 -7.78
CA ASN A 212 -17.91 0.52 -8.74
C ASN A 212 -18.24 2.01 -8.57
N GLU A 213 -18.04 2.56 -7.39
CA GLU A 213 -18.32 3.98 -7.12
C GLU A 213 -17.29 4.92 -7.78
N LEU A 214 -16.10 4.40 -8.08
CA LEU A 214 -14.98 5.16 -8.64
C LEU A 214 -14.53 4.66 -10.01
N TYR A 215 -14.84 3.42 -10.37
CA TYR A 215 -14.31 2.79 -11.58
C TYR A 215 -15.41 2.12 -12.40
N GLU A 216 -15.42 2.39 -13.69
CA GLU A 216 -16.14 1.60 -14.67
C GLU A 216 -15.16 0.60 -15.31
N VAL A 217 -15.49 -0.69 -15.24
CA VAL A 217 -14.61 -1.77 -15.67
C VAL A 217 -15.29 -2.61 -16.73
N ARG A 218 -14.56 -2.92 -17.81
CA ARG A 218 -15.02 -3.83 -18.86
C ARG A 218 -13.90 -4.78 -19.28
N ILE A 219 -14.25 -5.96 -19.73
CA ILE A 219 -13.36 -6.82 -20.51
C ILE A 219 -13.49 -6.41 -21.97
N ALA A 220 -12.38 -6.10 -22.60
CA ALA A 220 -12.35 -5.65 -23.99
C ALA A 220 -11.53 -6.59 -24.87
N ASN A 221 -11.91 -6.68 -26.14
CA ASN A 221 -11.09 -7.34 -27.15
C ASN A 221 -9.82 -6.52 -27.39
N PRO A 222 -8.61 -7.13 -27.26
CA PRO A 222 -7.36 -6.38 -27.39
C PRO A 222 -7.08 -5.84 -28.80
N GLU A 223 -7.79 -6.34 -29.82
CA GLU A 223 -7.56 -5.92 -31.23
C GLU A 223 -8.38 -4.69 -31.61
N ASN A 224 -9.59 -4.53 -31.05
CA ASN A 224 -10.53 -3.48 -31.48
C ASN A 224 -11.16 -2.70 -30.33
N ASP A 225 -10.77 -2.97 -29.08
CA ASP A 225 -11.27 -2.35 -27.85
C ASP A 225 -12.80 -2.47 -27.63
N GLU A 226 -13.47 -3.36 -28.35
CA GLU A 226 -14.89 -3.62 -28.15
C GLU A 226 -15.13 -4.42 -26.85
N ALA A 227 -16.18 -4.05 -26.12
CA ALA A 227 -16.54 -4.76 -24.90
C ALA A 227 -16.94 -6.21 -25.22
N LEU A 228 -16.32 -7.15 -24.52
CA LEU A 228 -16.68 -8.56 -24.61
C LEU A 228 -17.88 -8.86 -23.70
N PRO A 229 -18.80 -9.75 -24.12
CA PRO A 229 -19.89 -10.16 -23.27
C PRO A 229 -19.39 -10.90 -22.05
N VAL A 230 -20.10 -10.71 -20.92
CA VAL A 230 -19.84 -11.44 -19.68
C VAL A 230 -19.96 -12.94 -19.91
N ASN A 231 -19.00 -13.72 -19.43
CA ASN A 231 -18.94 -15.19 -19.57
C ASN A 231 -18.56 -15.72 -20.97
N LYS A 232 -17.76 -15.00 -21.73
CA LYS A 232 -17.09 -15.56 -22.92
C LYS A 232 -15.58 -15.59 -22.78
#